data_819f6c8803fed94533a0a604435c3a03
#
_entry.id   819f6c8803fed94533a0a604435c3a03
#
_cell.length_a   1.000
_cell.length_b   1.000
_cell.length_c   1.000
_cell.angle_alpha   90.00
_cell.angle_beta   90.00
_cell.angle_gamma   90.00
#
_symmetry.space_group_name_H-M   'P 1'
#
loop_
_entity.id
_entity.type
_entity.pdbx_description
1 polymer ?
#
loop_
_entity_poly.entity_id
_entity_poly.type
_entity_poly.pdbx_seq_one_letter_code
_entity_poly.pdbx_strand_id
1 'polypeptide(L)'
;MKSLFRSKPVVVLIGFLIWFWMALIGRSVRWTIEGAAEAKASWATAPGVVVAIWHSRIMLIPSGWTRLIRHWPGRTADVAMLISMSGDGEPVARAMRHLGVGTIRGSAGNKKKAKKDKGGA
;
A
#
# COMPACT_ATOMS: atom_id res chain seq x y z
N MET A 1 -7.52 -26.99 -3.40
CA MET A 1 -6.56 -25.91 -3.73
C MET A 1 -6.79 -24.61 -2.96
N LYS A 2 -8.04 -24.15 -2.74
CA LYS A 2 -8.31 -22.88 -2.00
C LYS A 2 -7.88 -22.87 -0.52
N SER A 3 -7.76 -24.03 0.14
CA SER A 3 -7.34 -24.10 1.55
C SER A 3 -5.83 -23.96 1.76
N LEU A 4 -5.02 -24.40 0.82
CA LEU A 4 -3.55 -24.30 0.86
C LEU A 4 -3.07 -22.84 0.82
N PHE A 5 -3.71 -21.99 0.01
CA PHE A 5 -3.39 -20.56 -0.07
C PHE A 5 -3.80 -19.74 1.18
N ARG A 6 -4.54 -20.32 2.10
CA ARG A 6 -4.96 -19.71 3.38
C ARG A 6 -4.09 -20.15 4.56
N SER A 7 -3.18 -21.09 4.38
CA SER A 7 -2.28 -21.48 5.46
C SER A 7 -1.29 -20.33 5.77
N LYS A 8 -1.06 -20.10 7.06
CA LYS A 8 -0.18 -18.99 7.52
C LYS A 8 1.21 -19.02 6.85
N PRO A 9 1.91 -20.16 6.70
CA PRO A 9 3.23 -20.19 6.07
C PRO A 9 3.20 -19.82 4.59
N VAL A 10 2.17 -20.24 3.85
CA VAL A 10 2.02 -19.90 2.42
C VAL A 10 1.77 -18.39 2.24
N VAL A 11 0.92 -17.79 3.07
CA VAL A 11 0.67 -16.35 3.04
C VAL A 11 1.96 -15.55 3.33
N VAL A 12 2.77 -16.02 4.27
CA VAL A 12 4.07 -15.40 4.59
C VAL A 12 5.03 -15.51 3.39
N LEU A 13 5.13 -16.69 2.78
CA LEU A 13 5.99 -16.93 1.63
C LEU A 13 5.58 -16.05 0.43
N ILE A 14 4.28 -16.00 0.12
CA ILE A 14 3.76 -15.14 -0.96
C ILE A 14 4.07 -13.68 -0.67
N GLY A 15 3.84 -13.20 0.56
CA GLY A 15 4.16 -11.84 0.97
C GLY A 15 5.65 -11.51 0.79
N PHE A 16 6.54 -12.46 1.13
CA PHE A 16 7.98 -12.31 0.93
C PHE A 16 8.36 -12.26 -0.57
N LEU A 17 7.78 -13.12 -1.39
CA LEU A 17 8.01 -13.11 -2.84
C LEU A 17 7.55 -11.79 -3.48
N ILE A 18 6.38 -11.30 -3.10
CA ILE A 18 5.88 -9.99 -3.56
C ILE A 18 6.87 -8.89 -3.16
N TRP A 19 7.27 -8.85 -1.89
CA TRP A 19 8.27 -7.88 -1.41
C TRP A 19 9.57 -7.96 -2.19
N PHE A 20 10.11 -9.16 -2.39
CA PHE A 20 11.37 -9.37 -3.11
C PHE A 20 11.30 -8.83 -4.54
N TRP A 21 10.22 -9.18 -5.27
CA TRP A 21 10.01 -8.69 -6.64
C TRP A 21 9.83 -7.17 -6.69
N MET A 22 9.07 -6.59 -5.79
CA MET A 22 8.90 -5.14 -5.71
C MET A 22 10.23 -4.42 -5.41
N ALA A 23 11.02 -4.95 -4.50
CA ALA A 23 12.33 -4.40 -4.16
C ALA A 23 13.32 -4.52 -5.32
N LEU A 24 13.32 -5.67 -6.02
CA LEU A 24 14.19 -5.92 -7.18
C LEU A 24 13.86 -4.96 -8.33
N ILE A 25 12.59 -4.87 -8.72
CA ILE A 25 12.13 -3.98 -9.78
C ILE A 25 12.38 -2.53 -9.40
N GLY A 26 12.04 -2.14 -8.18
CA GLY A 26 12.25 -0.77 -7.69
C GLY A 26 13.72 -0.33 -7.70
N ARG A 27 14.66 -1.29 -7.55
CA ARG A 27 16.10 -1.02 -7.65
C ARG A 27 16.61 -0.97 -9.08
N SER A 28 16.06 -1.77 -9.97
CA SER A 28 16.48 -1.85 -11.37
C SER A 28 16.00 -0.68 -12.23
N VAL A 29 14.91 -0.05 -11.86
CA VAL A 29 14.33 1.08 -12.59
C VAL A 29 15.10 2.37 -12.31
N ARG A 30 15.37 3.14 -13.36
CA ARG A 30 15.86 4.51 -13.23
C ARG A 30 14.69 5.44 -12.90
N TRP A 31 14.84 6.20 -11.84
CA TRP A 31 13.80 7.10 -11.34
C TRP A 31 14.12 8.53 -11.75
N THR A 32 13.17 9.19 -12.38
CA THR A 32 13.12 10.64 -12.55
C THR A 32 11.91 11.14 -11.78
N ILE A 33 12.10 12.07 -10.86
CA ILE A 33 11.03 12.62 -10.03
C ILE A 33 10.82 14.07 -10.46
N GLU A 34 9.69 14.31 -11.10
CA GLU A 34 9.25 15.65 -11.50
C GLU A 34 8.26 16.20 -10.47
N GLY A 35 8.21 17.51 -10.30
CA GLY A 35 7.30 18.18 -9.37
C GLY A 35 7.62 17.96 -7.87
N ALA A 36 8.84 17.52 -7.54
CA ALA A 36 9.23 17.27 -6.14
C ALA A 36 9.22 18.53 -5.27
N ALA A 37 9.55 19.68 -5.86
CA ALA A 37 9.58 20.96 -5.14
C ALA A 37 8.15 21.42 -4.77
N GLU A 38 7.23 21.32 -5.71
CA GLU A 38 5.82 21.66 -5.53
C GLU A 38 5.14 20.71 -4.51
N ALA A 39 5.43 19.43 -4.62
CA ALA A 39 4.95 18.44 -3.66
C ALA A 39 5.45 18.73 -2.25
N LYS A 40 6.72 19.10 -2.11
CA LYS A 40 7.33 19.48 -0.83
C LYS A 40 6.70 20.75 -0.25
N ALA A 41 6.45 21.76 -1.06
CA ALA A 41 5.81 23.00 -0.63
C ALA A 41 4.38 22.74 -0.14
N SER A 42 3.60 21.97 -0.89
CA SER A 42 2.23 21.59 -0.50
C SER A 42 2.21 20.79 0.80
N TRP A 43 3.18 19.89 0.97
CA TRP A 43 3.28 19.08 2.19
C TRP A 43 3.66 19.89 3.42
N ALA A 44 4.49 20.93 3.25
CA ALA A 44 4.94 21.77 4.37
C ALA A 44 3.80 22.53 5.03
N THR A 45 2.76 22.85 4.27
CA THR A 45 1.60 23.65 4.72
C THR A 45 0.39 22.81 5.12
N ALA A 46 0.35 21.54 4.73
CA ALA A 46 -0.80 20.68 5.00
C ALA A 46 -0.60 19.80 6.25
N PRO A 47 -1.66 19.55 7.05
CA PRO A 47 -1.61 18.62 8.19
C PRO A 47 -1.44 17.17 7.75
N GLY A 48 -1.79 16.85 6.51
CA GLY A 48 -1.65 15.53 5.89
C GLY A 48 -1.91 15.60 4.39
N VAL A 49 -1.44 14.61 3.66
CA VAL A 49 -1.57 14.53 2.20
C VAL A 49 -2.13 13.17 1.80
N VAL A 50 -3.08 13.15 0.90
CA VAL A 50 -3.58 11.93 0.26
C VAL A 50 -2.90 11.77 -1.08
N VAL A 51 -2.15 10.68 -1.25
CA VAL A 51 -1.49 10.35 -2.51
C VAL A 51 -2.38 9.40 -3.30
N ALA A 52 -2.93 9.87 -4.41
CA ALA A 52 -3.70 9.05 -5.35
C ALA A 52 -2.77 8.50 -6.43
N ILE A 53 -2.89 7.20 -6.70
CA ILE A 53 -2.04 6.49 -7.65
C ILE A 53 -2.86 5.61 -8.57
N TRP A 54 -2.36 5.42 -9.79
CA TRP A 54 -2.93 4.44 -10.71
C TRP A 54 -2.66 3.02 -10.22
N HIS A 55 -3.67 2.18 -10.19
CA HIS A 55 -3.57 0.80 -9.71
C HIS A 55 -2.47 -0.01 -10.44
N SER A 56 -2.28 0.23 -11.74
CA SER A 56 -1.22 -0.40 -12.53
C SER A 56 0.20 -0.03 -12.09
N ARG A 57 0.39 1.01 -11.30
CA ARG A 57 1.70 1.47 -10.80
C ARG A 57 1.95 1.11 -9.34
N ILE A 58 1.01 0.44 -8.69
CA ILE A 58 1.04 0.16 -7.24
C ILE A 58 2.32 -0.57 -6.80
N MET A 59 2.88 -1.42 -7.65
CA MET A 59 4.09 -2.17 -7.34
C MET A 59 5.35 -1.30 -7.21
N LEU A 60 5.39 -0.17 -7.89
CA LEU A 60 6.55 0.74 -7.90
C LEU A 60 6.46 1.83 -6.84
N ILE A 61 5.27 2.12 -6.34
CA ILE A 61 5.02 3.24 -5.43
C ILE A 61 5.89 3.18 -4.16
N PRO A 62 6.02 2.06 -3.43
CA PRO A 62 6.85 2.04 -2.24
C PRO A 62 8.32 2.42 -2.51
N SER A 63 8.84 1.99 -3.65
CA SER A 63 10.21 2.34 -4.06
C SER A 63 10.36 3.80 -4.47
N GLY A 64 9.36 4.35 -5.17
CA GLY A 64 9.30 5.76 -5.52
C GLY A 64 9.14 6.64 -4.28
N TRP A 65 8.26 6.26 -3.37
CA TRP A 65 8.02 6.96 -2.12
C TRP A 65 9.29 7.07 -1.27
N THR A 66 9.97 5.95 -1.01
CA THR A 66 11.20 5.95 -0.20
C THR A 66 12.31 6.81 -0.83
N ARG A 67 12.35 6.92 -2.15
CA ARG A 67 13.28 7.81 -2.86
C ARG A 67 12.89 9.26 -2.74
N LEU A 68 11.60 9.57 -2.88
CA LEU A 68 11.07 10.92 -2.75
C LEU A 68 11.33 11.48 -1.36
N ILE A 69 10.99 10.75 -0.29
CA ILE A 69 11.13 11.23 1.09
C ILE A 69 12.57 11.24 1.60
N ARG A 70 13.47 10.41 1.05
CA ARG A 70 14.88 10.40 1.45
C ARG A 70 15.55 11.77 1.28
N HIS A 71 15.06 12.58 0.37
CA HIS A 71 15.55 13.93 0.11
C HIS A 71 14.81 15.03 0.89
N TRP A 72 13.95 14.65 1.84
CA TRP A 72 13.20 15.58 2.68
C TRP A 72 13.68 15.52 4.12
N PRO A 73 14.67 16.32 4.50
CA PRO A 73 15.18 16.35 5.87
C PRO A 73 14.08 16.80 6.82
N GLY A 74 13.95 16.11 7.94
CA GLY A 74 13.10 16.51 9.06
C GLY A 74 11.68 15.92 9.10
N ARG A 75 11.27 15.05 8.16
CA ARG A 75 9.99 14.33 8.25
C ARG A 75 10.17 12.83 8.07
N THR A 76 9.95 12.10 9.13
CA THR A 76 9.49 10.72 9.07
C THR A 76 7.99 10.77 8.70
N ALA A 77 7.70 10.76 7.40
CA ALA A 77 6.31 10.70 6.98
C ALA A 77 5.82 9.27 7.16
N ASP A 78 4.98 9.04 8.14
CA ASP A 78 4.24 7.80 8.26
C ASP A 78 3.29 7.70 7.09
N VAL A 79 3.68 6.89 6.10
CA VAL A 79 2.81 6.60 4.96
C VAL A 79 2.05 5.33 5.24
N ALA A 80 0.75 5.36 4.96
CA ALA A 80 -0.10 4.18 5.06
C ALA A 80 -0.87 3.98 3.75
N MET A 81 -0.91 2.73 3.31
CA MET A 81 -1.67 2.32 2.12
C MET A 81 -2.99 1.68 2.55
N LEU A 82 -4.08 2.10 1.90
CA LEU A 82 -5.39 1.49 2.10
C LEU A 82 -5.46 0.16 1.33
N ILE A 83 -5.64 -0.94 2.06
CA ILE A 83 -5.68 -2.30 1.50
C ILE A 83 -6.98 -2.99 1.92
N SER A 84 -7.63 -3.67 0.96
CA SER A 84 -8.84 -4.44 1.23
C SER A 84 -8.64 -5.51 2.32
N MET A 85 -9.69 -5.78 3.10
CA MET A 85 -9.71 -6.87 4.09
C MET A 85 -9.90 -8.26 3.47
N SER A 86 -9.96 -8.39 2.14
CA SER A 86 -10.02 -9.69 1.47
C SER A 86 -8.80 -10.55 1.80
N GLY A 87 -8.95 -11.88 1.71
CA GLY A 87 -7.84 -12.80 1.92
C GLY A 87 -6.64 -12.55 1.00
N ASP A 88 -6.90 -12.05 -0.20
CA ASP A 88 -5.87 -11.70 -1.19
C ASP A 88 -5.09 -10.43 -0.82
N GLY A 89 -5.66 -9.57 0.04
CA GLY A 89 -4.99 -8.37 0.54
C GLY A 89 -3.95 -8.66 1.63
N GLU A 90 -3.99 -9.82 2.30
CA GLU A 90 -3.06 -10.12 3.39
C GLU A 90 -1.59 -10.27 2.95
N PRO A 91 -1.27 -11.02 1.87
CA PRO A 91 0.10 -11.09 1.36
C PRO A 91 0.64 -9.71 0.95
N VAL A 92 -0.21 -8.89 0.33
CA VAL A 92 0.17 -7.52 -0.08
C VAL A 92 0.45 -6.64 1.13
N ALA A 93 -0.41 -6.69 2.17
CA ALA A 93 -0.20 -5.94 3.40
C ALA A 93 1.11 -6.34 4.11
N ARG A 94 1.50 -7.60 4.05
CA ARG A 94 2.79 -8.07 4.56
C ARG A 94 3.97 -7.54 3.76
N ALA A 95 3.88 -7.59 2.43
CA ALA A 95 4.90 -7.04 1.55
C ALA A 95 5.12 -5.54 1.80
N MET A 96 4.03 -4.76 1.95
CA MET A 96 4.10 -3.33 2.25
C MET A 96 4.83 -3.04 3.57
N ARG A 97 4.56 -3.82 4.62
CA ARG A 97 5.27 -3.67 5.91
C ARG A 97 6.78 -3.88 5.77
N HIS A 98 7.22 -4.86 4.99
CA HIS A 98 8.65 -5.07 4.70
C HIS A 98 9.28 -3.93 3.90
N LEU A 99 8.47 -3.16 3.17
CA LEU A 99 8.90 -1.97 2.45
C LEU A 99 8.84 -0.68 3.30
N GLY A 100 8.47 -0.79 4.59
CA GLY A 100 8.33 0.35 5.48
C GLY A 100 7.06 1.18 5.28
N VAL A 101 6.06 0.62 4.60
CA VAL A 101 4.77 1.26 4.37
C VAL A 101 3.73 0.70 5.33
N GLY A 102 3.11 1.57 6.13
CA GLY A 102 1.98 1.22 6.98
C GLY A 102 0.77 0.75 6.15
N THR A 103 -0.12 0.02 6.76
CA THR A 103 -1.33 -0.44 6.06
C THR A 103 -2.57 -0.13 6.88
N ILE A 104 -3.55 0.52 6.25
CA ILE A 104 -4.89 0.70 6.78
C ILE A 104 -5.79 -0.32 6.11
N ARG A 105 -6.42 -1.18 6.91
CA ARG A 105 -7.31 -2.21 6.38
C ARG A 105 -8.70 -1.62 6.20
N GLY A 106 -9.11 -1.44 4.94
CA GLY A 106 -10.47 -1.00 4.61
C GLY A 106 -11.50 -2.09 4.90
N SER A 107 -12.67 -1.72 5.44
CA SER A 107 -13.78 -2.66 5.55
C SER A 107 -14.29 -3.01 4.15
N ALA A 108 -14.24 -4.28 3.77
CA ALA A 108 -15.13 -4.78 2.72
C ALA A 108 -16.55 -4.58 3.28
N GLY A 109 -17.29 -3.63 2.69
CA GLY A 109 -18.65 -3.33 3.13
C GLY A 109 -19.43 -4.60 3.39
N ASN A 110 -20.03 -4.71 4.56
CA ASN A 110 -20.70 -5.92 5.03
C ASN A 110 -21.99 -6.09 4.22
N LYS A 111 -21.90 -6.74 3.05
CA LYS A 111 -23.06 -7.03 2.18
C LYS A 111 -24.20 -7.74 2.90
N LYS A 112 -23.93 -8.36 4.06
CA LYS A 112 -24.95 -8.97 4.91
C LYS A 112 -25.78 -7.95 5.69
N LYS A 113 -25.25 -6.78 6.05
CA LYS A 113 -26.01 -5.73 6.75
C LYS A 113 -26.97 -4.99 5.81
N ALA A 114 -26.53 -4.71 4.59
CA ALA A 114 -27.36 -4.04 3.59
C ALA A 114 -28.59 -4.87 3.14
N LYS A 115 -28.55 -6.23 3.32
CA LYS A 115 -29.68 -7.11 2.98
C LYS A 115 -30.69 -7.20 4.12
N LYS A 116 -30.31 -6.88 5.37
CA LYS A 116 -31.20 -6.93 6.54
C LYS A 116 -32.04 -5.66 6.66
N ASP A 117 -31.53 -4.51 6.20
CA ASP A 117 -32.28 -3.24 6.24
C ASP A 117 -33.28 -3.08 5.09
N LYS A 118 -33.24 -3.96 4.07
CA LYS A 118 -34.23 -3.96 2.96
C LYS A 118 -35.37 -4.94 3.15
N GLY A 119 -35.44 -5.62 4.26
CA GLY A 119 -36.46 -6.63 4.55
C GLY A 119 -37.44 -6.29 5.68
N GLY A 120 -37.49 -5.01 6.07
CA GLY A 120 -38.40 -4.54 7.12
C GLY A 120 -39.27 -3.41 6.60
N ALA A 121 -40.28 -3.74 5.82
CA ALA A 121 -41.48 -2.96 5.54
C ALA A 121 -42.64 -3.90 5.32
#